data_df378182de1f3d6bf26c0814e29b5789
#
_entry.id   df378182de1f3d6bf26c0814e29b5789
#
_cell.length_a   1.000
_cell.length_b   1.000
_cell.length_c   1.000
_cell.angle_alpha   90.00
_cell.angle_beta   90.00
_cell.angle_gamma   90.00
#
_symmetry.space_group_name_H-M   'P 1'
#
loop_
_entity.id
_entity.type
_entity.pdbx_description
1 polymer ?
#
loop_
_entity_poly.entity_id
_entity_poly.type
_entity_poly.pdbx_seq_one_letter_code
_entity_poly.pdbx_strand_id
1 'polypeptide(L)'
;MNHIEWSRRIAYVEPVKDKGVAKWMGSGRPVSAKLARMIRTLLSGDEPRDFWSQRASKRIKELREQYSWVRENQTTVVLDNKRSMSWFTFAGTLANLALARALRESLGVGVKSDSLALTFDTVLSVQHIADAIQTVRCLPPESLRPEIDEHAISGLKFSDCLSPELARHVLSARYADPEAVRTCLEETVFTFVEPPADQSDVNFPDATDGFSPEG
;
A
#
# COMPACT_ATOMS: atom_id res chain seq x y z
N MET A 1 21.50 18.90 -7.52
CA MET A 1 21.11 19.00 -8.94
C MET A 1 20.40 20.30 -9.12
N ASN A 2 20.89 21.20 -10.03
CA ASN A 2 20.42 22.58 -10.10
C ASN A 2 19.37 22.77 -11.22
N HIS A 3 19.54 22.10 -12.35
CA HIS A 3 18.65 22.23 -13.50
C HIS A 3 18.83 21.05 -14.47
N ILE A 4 17.70 20.62 -15.10
CA ILE A 4 17.69 19.61 -16.17
C ILE A 4 17.10 20.25 -17.42
N GLU A 5 17.87 20.21 -18.50
CA GLU A 5 17.44 20.62 -19.84
C GLU A 5 16.98 19.36 -20.60
N TRP A 6 15.71 19.07 -20.52
CA TRP A 6 15.13 17.82 -21.04
C TRP A 6 15.28 17.68 -22.56
N SER A 7 15.21 18.79 -23.30
CA SER A 7 15.33 18.80 -24.76
C SER A 7 16.72 18.34 -25.22
N ARG A 8 17.76 18.67 -24.44
CA ARG A 8 19.17 18.29 -24.71
C ARG A 8 19.64 17.11 -23.89
N ARG A 9 18.83 16.60 -22.98
CA ARG A 9 19.16 15.52 -22.02
C ARG A 9 20.42 15.84 -21.19
N ILE A 10 20.56 17.11 -20.78
CA ILE A 10 21.68 17.61 -20.00
C ILE A 10 21.20 17.90 -18.57
N ALA A 11 21.90 17.37 -17.56
CA ALA A 11 21.72 17.73 -16.16
C ALA A 11 22.91 18.58 -15.68
N TYR A 12 22.62 19.77 -15.18
CA TYR A 12 23.62 20.65 -14.56
C TYR A 12 23.74 20.30 -13.10
N VAL A 13 24.92 19.89 -12.65
CA VAL A 13 25.16 19.41 -11.29
C VAL A 13 26.33 20.17 -10.67
N GLU A 14 26.25 20.43 -9.38
CA GLU A 14 27.37 20.96 -8.59
C GLU A 14 27.83 19.91 -7.59
N PRO A 15 29.13 19.80 -7.34
CA PRO A 15 29.62 18.90 -6.29
C PRO A 15 29.18 19.39 -4.92
N VAL A 16 28.57 18.48 -4.13
CA VAL A 16 28.14 18.76 -2.74
C VAL A 16 29.07 17.98 -1.81
N LYS A 17 29.46 18.60 -0.70
CA LYS A 17 30.32 17.95 0.31
C LYS A 17 29.58 16.87 1.13
N ASP A 18 28.26 16.94 1.18
CA ASP A 18 27.44 15.98 1.93
C ASP A 18 27.11 14.75 1.08
N LYS A 19 27.03 13.59 1.74
CA LYS A 19 26.57 12.36 1.11
C LYS A 19 25.08 12.49 0.75
N GLY A 20 24.82 12.74 -0.53
CA GLY A 20 23.47 12.70 -1.05
C GLY A 20 22.94 11.26 -1.06
N VAL A 21 21.70 11.07 -0.63
CA VAL A 21 20.97 9.83 -0.83
C VAL A 21 20.22 9.93 -2.15
N ALA A 22 20.53 9.05 -3.10
CA ALA A 22 19.81 8.98 -4.37
C ALA A 22 18.36 8.54 -4.07
N LYS A 23 17.41 9.46 -4.30
CA LYS A 23 15.98 9.15 -4.20
C LYS A 23 15.46 8.92 -5.61
N TRP A 24 15.04 7.70 -5.89
CA TRP A 24 14.38 7.37 -7.15
C TRP A 24 12.93 7.82 -7.07
N MET A 25 12.59 8.81 -7.90
CA MET A 25 11.24 9.37 -8.01
C MET A 25 10.46 8.72 -9.15
N GLY A 26 10.69 7.45 -9.44
CA GLY A 26 9.93 6.72 -10.43
C GLY A 26 8.66 6.11 -9.82
N SER A 27 7.57 6.10 -10.57
CA SER A 27 6.38 5.33 -10.22
C SER A 27 6.75 3.84 -10.18
N GLY A 28 6.73 3.26 -8.99
CA GLY A 28 6.95 1.83 -8.82
C GLY A 28 5.82 1.03 -9.46
N ARG A 29 6.11 -0.19 -9.91
CA ARG A 29 5.03 -1.12 -10.29
C ARG A 29 4.21 -1.47 -9.05
N PRO A 30 2.87 -1.62 -9.19
CA PRO A 30 2.04 -2.05 -8.07
C PRO A 30 2.53 -3.41 -7.53
N VAL A 31 2.61 -3.51 -6.23
CA VAL A 31 2.89 -4.78 -5.55
C VAL A 31 1.65 -5.66 -5.67
N SER A 32 1.81 -6.85 -6.24
CA SER A 32 0.70 -7.80 -6.37
C SER A 32 0.29 -8.35 -4.99
N ALA A 33 -0.96 -8.75 -4.84
CA ALA A 33 -1.46 -9.42 -3.65
C ALA A 33 -0.63 -10.65 -3.28
N LYS A 34 -0.22 -11.43 -4.28
CA LYS A 34 0.63 -12.61 -4.06
C LYS A 34 1.98 -12.24 -3.41
N LEU A 35 2.64 -11.18 -3.89
CA LEU A 35 3.90 -10.73 -3.31
C LEU A 35 3.69 -10.18 -1.89
N ALA A 36 2.65 -9.37 -1.67
CA ALA A 36 2.34 -8.85 -0.34
C ALA A 36 2.06 -9.98 0.67
N ARG A 37 1.34 -11.02 0.28
CA ARG A 37 1.11 -12.21 1.11
C ARG A 37 2.38 -13.01 1.37
N MET A 38 3.26 -13.16 0.37
CA MET A 38 4.57 -13.78 0.59
C MET A 38 5.42 -13.01 1.60
N ILE A 39 5.34 -11.68 1.61
CA ILE A 39 6.00 -10.84 2.64
C ILE A 39 5.41 -11.16 4.02
N ARG A 40 4.08 -11.27 4.15
CA ARG A 40 3.44 -11.66 5.40
C ARG A 40 3.92 -13.03 5.90
N THR A 41 3.89 -14.06 5.04
CA THR A 41 4.40 -15.41 5.36
C THR A 41 5.87 -15.37 5.77
N LEU A 42 6.68 -14.53 5.10
CA LEU A 42 8.09 -14.38 5.42
C LEU A 42 8.30 -13.75 6.82
N LEU A 43 7.50 -12.74 7.16
CA LEU A 43 7.59 -12.05 8.45
C LEU A 43 7.05 -12.90 9.61
N SER A 44 5.99 -13.69 9.37
CA SER A 44 5.35 -14.52 10.41
C SER A 44 6.08 -15.84 10.67
N GLY A 45 6.93 -16.31 9.75
CA GLY A 45 7.66 -17.57 9.89
C GLY A 45 8.97 -17.42 10.66
N ASP A 46 9.45 -18.50 11.26
CA ASP A 46 10.66 -18.51 12.07
C ASP A 46 11.86 -19.13 11.37
N GLU A 47 11.65 -19.96 10.35
CA GLU A 47 12.71 -20.75 9.75
C GLU A 47 13.57 -19.94 8.77
N PRO A 48 14.92 -20.04 8.89
CA PRO A 48 15.81 -19.60 7.83
C PRO A 48 15.69 -20.55 6.62
N ARG A 49 15.88 -20.04 5.42
CA ARG A 49 15.91 -20.88 4.21
C ARG A 49 17.35 -21.04 3.74
N ASP A 50 17.74 -22.25 3.38
CA ASP A 50 19.11 -22.62 3.01
C ASP A 50 19.69 -21.79 1.86
N PHE A 51 18.82 -21.26 0.99
CA PHE A 51 19.23 -20.43 -0.14
C PHE A 51 19.39 -18.94 0.18
N TRP A 52 19.15 -18.52 1.44
CA TRP A 52 19.35 -17.13 1.81
C TRP A 52 20.82 -16.82 2.05
N SER A 53 21.28 -15.67 1.55
CA SER A 53 22.57 -15.15 1.94
C SER A 53 22.56 -14.77 3.43
N GLN A 54 23.72 -14.78 4.08
CA GLN A 54 23.87 -14.36 5.48
C GLN A 54 23.31 -12.95 5.71
N ARG A 55 23.51 -12.03 4.75
CA ARG A 55 22.97 -10.67 4.80
C ARG A 55 21.44 -10.66 4.77
N ALA A 56 20.82 -11.48 3.91
CA ALA A 56 19.38 -11.61 3.84
C ALA A 56 18.80 -12.18 5.13
N SER A 57 19.41 -13.26 5.64
CA SER A 57 19.00 -13.89 6.90
C SER A 57 19.04 -12.92 8.07
N LYS A 58 20.13 -12.15 8.20
CA LYS A 58 20.25 -11.11 9.22
C LYS A 58 19.14 -10.06 9.10
N ARG A 59 18.92 -9.54 7.89
CA ARG A 59 17.91 -8.48 7.67
C ARG A 59 16.50 -8.98 7.93
N ILE A 60 16.18 -10.21 7.54
CA ILE A 60 14.86 -10.80 7.80
C ILE A 60 14.66 -11.02 9.30
N LYS A 61 15.68 -11.44 10.03
CA LYS A 61 15.59 -11.56 11.48
C LYS A 61 15.27 -10.21 12.14
N GLU A 62 15.99 -9.15 11.78
CA GLU A 62 15.71 -7.78 12.27
C GLU A 62 14.27 -7.34 11.96
N LEU A 63 13.79 -7.62 10.74
CA LEU A 63 12.41 -7.29 10.35
C LEU A 63 11.38 -8.12 11.13
N ARG A 64 11.62 -9.39 11.40
CA ARG A 64 10.74 -10.22 12.23
C ARG A 64 10.66 -9.74 13.68
N GLU A 65 11.76 -9.26 14.23
CA GLU A 65 11.78 -8.63 15.54
C GLU A 65 10.97 -7.33 15.54
N GLN A 66 11.17 -6.48 14.52
CA GLN A 66 10.44 -5.22 14.35
C GLN A 66 8.94 -5.43 14.13
N TYR A 67 8.55 -6.44 13.34
CA TYR A 67 7.16 -6.78 12.99
C TYR A 67 6.70 -8.05 13.72
N SER A 68 7.12 -8.24 14.96
CA SER A 68 6.84 -9.43 15.77
C SER A 68 5.34 -9.72 15.99
N TRP A 69 4.49 -8.75 15.71
CA TRP A 69 3.03 -8.86 15.77
C TRP A 69 2.40 -9.44 14.49
N VAL A 70 3.15 -9.57 13.38
CA VAL A 70 2.62 -10.19 12.15
C VAL A 70 2.38 -11.69 12.37
N ARG A 71 1.21 -12.16 11.99
CA ARG A 71 0.81 -13.57 12.03
C ARG A 71 0.25 -13.99 10.68
N GLU A 72 0.46 -15.25 10.30
CA GLU A 72 0.04 -15.76 8.99
C GLU A 72 -1.48 -15.78 8.82
N ASN A 73 -2.20 -16.15 9.87
CA ASN A 73 -3.66 -16.38 9.83
C ASN A 73 -4.47 -15.30 10.55
N GLN A 74 -3.88 -14.15 10.81
CA GLN A 74 -4.53 -13.04 11.51
C GLN A 74 -4.23 -11.74 10.82
N THR A 75 -5.24 -10.93 10.60
CA THR A 75 -5.04 -9.56 10.14
C THR A 75 -4.77 -8.66 11.34
N THR A 76 -3.87 -7.72 11.21
CA THR A 76 -3.40 -6.93 12.34
C THR A 76 -3.73 -5.46 12.15
N VAL A 77 -4.26 -4.84 13.18
CA VAL A 77 -4.45 -3.41 13.30
C VAL A 77 -3.49 -2.88 14.33
N VAL A 78 -2.64 -1.95 13.93
CA VAL A 78 -1.63 -1.33 14.78
C VAL A 78 -2.05 0.11 15.07
N LEU A 79 -1.99 0.52 16.32
CA LEU A 79 -2.15 1.92 16.70
C LEU A 79 -0.80 2.62 16.49
N ASP A 80 -0.68 3.45 15.45
CA ASP A 80 0.58 4.15 15.13
C ASP A 80 0.90 5.23 16.17
N ASN A 81 -0.15 5.89 16.66
CA ASN A 81 -0.10 6.89 17.70
C ASN A 81 -1.53 7.14 18.23
N LYS A 82 -1.70 8.11 19.13
CA LYS A 82 -3.04 8.44 19.69
C LYS A 82 -4.04 9.00 18.65
N ARG A 83 -3.63 9.20 17.40
CA ARG A 83 -4.45 9.88 16.38
C ARG A 83 -4.63 9.09 15.10
N SER A 84 -3.84 8.05 14.87
CA SER A 84 -3.89 7.22 13.66
C SER A 84 -3.72 5.75 13.96
N MET A 85 -4.19 4.92 13.06
CA MET A 85 -4.05 3.48 13.15
C MET A 85 -3.87 2.89 11.74
N SER A 86 -3.16 1.78 11.65
CA SER A 86 -2.90 1.08 10.39
C SER A 86 -3.44 -0.35 10.43
N TRP A 87 -4.25 -0.69 9.44
CA TRP A 87 -4.70 -2.06 9.22
C TRP A 87 -3.79 -2.75 8.18
N PHE A 88 -2.98 -3.69 8.62
CA PHE A 88 -2.07 -4.46 7.77
C PHE A 88 -2.79 -5.58 7.05
N THR A 89 -3.26 -5.28 5.87
CA THR A 89 -4.04 -6.17 5.01
C THR A 89 -3.19 -7.18 4.25
N PHE A 90 -1.97 -6.79 3.89
CA PHE A 90 -1.11 -7.53 2.94
C PHE A 90 -1.84 -7.90 1.63
N ALA A 91 -2.75 -7.05 1.19
CA ALA A 91 -3.58 -7.29 0.01
C ALA A 91 -2.95 -6.80 -1.31
N GLY A 92 -1.84 -6.08 -1.25
CA GLY A 92 -1.19 -5.49 -2.40
C GLY A 92 -1.75 -4.12 -2.79
N THR A 93 -1.06 -3.41 -3.68
CA THR A 93 -1.36 -2.01 -3.98
C THR A 93 -2.78 -1.79 -4.49
N LEU A 94 -3.18 -2.56 -5.50
CA LEU A 94 -4.47 -2.33 -6.19
C LEU A 94 -5.67 -2.70 -5.32
N ALA A 95 -5.58 -3.79 -4.57
CA ALA A 95 -6.62 -4.18 -3.63
C ALA A 95 -6.74 -3.16 -2.49
N ASN A 96 -5.62 -2.68 -1.96
CA ASN A 96 -5.63 -1.66 -0.91
C ASN A 96 -6.21 -0.31 -1.40
N LEU A 97 -5.95 0.10 -2.64
CA LEU A 97 -6.58 1.29 -3.22
C LEU A 97 -8.10 1.15 -3.29
N ALA A 98 -8.60 -0.02 -3.71
CA ALA A 98 -10.04 -0.29 -3.77
C ALA A 98 -10.68 -0.33 -2.37
N LEU A 99 -10.04 -0.99 -1.41
CA LEU A 99 -10.47 -1.05 -0.02
C LEU A 99 -10.46 0.33 0.66
N ALA A 100 -9.41 1.12 0.44
CA ALA A 100 -9.31 2.47 0.99
C ALA A 100 -10.45 3.37 0.52
N ARG A 101 -10.81 3.29 -0.75
CA ARG A 101 -11.96 4.02 -1.30
C ARG A 101 -13.26 3.58 -0.62
N ALA A 102 -13.56 2.27 -0.62
CA ALA A 102 -14.80 1.75 -0.06
C ALA A 102 -14.95 2.04 1.44
N LEU A 103 -13.84 1.92 2.20
CA LEU A 103 -13.83 2.21 3.63
C LEU A 103 -13.95 3.71 3.91
N ARG A 104 -13.36 4.57 3.10
CA ARG A 104 -13.52 6.04 3.20
C ARG A 104 -14.97 6.44 3.03
N GLU A 105 -15.65 5.86 2.05
CA GLU A 105 -17.07 6.09 1.79
C GLU A 105 -17.96 5.56 2.94
N SER A 106 -17.62 4.39 3.50
CA SER A 106 -18.39 3.76 4.60
C SER A 106 -18.19 4.43 5.95
N LEU A 107 -16.96 4.85 6.27
CA LEU A 107 -16.58 5.37 7.59
C LEU A 107 -16.65 6.90 7.68
N GLY A 108 -16.59 7.60 6.55
CA GLY A 108 -16.53 9.06 6.53
C GLY A 108 -15.21 9.64 7.08
N VAL A 109 -14.13 8.84 7.14
CA VAL A 109 -12.81 9.24 7.63
C VAL A 109 -11.77 9.14 6.53
N GLY A 110 -10.64 9.85 6.68
CA GLY A 110 -9.51 9.73 5.76
C GLY A 110 -8.86 8.36 5.84
N VAL A 111 -8.71 7.70 4.70
CA VAL A 111 -8.04 6.40 4.58
C VAL A 111 -6.98 6.52 3.48
N LYS A 112 -5.73 6.34 3.85
CA LYS A 112 -4.59 6.21 2.94
C LYS A 112 -4.28 4.74 2.74
N SER A 113 -3.64 4.40 1.63
CA SER A 113 -3.23 3.03 1.34
C SER A 113 -1.80 2.97 0.84
N ASP A 114 -1.11 1.94 1.24
CA ASP A 114 0.12 1.48 0.61
C ASP A 114 -0.02 0.03 0.14
N SER A 115 1.08 -0.62 -0.21
CA SER A 115 1.05 -1.99 -0.71
C SER A 115 0.73 -3.05 0.35
N LEU A 116 0.88 -2.73 1.64
CA LEU A 116 0.74 -3.68 2.74
C LEU A 116 -0.35 -3.30 3.72
N ALA A 117 -0.71 -2.02 3.82
CA ALA A 117 -1.59 -1.51 4.85
C ALA A 117 -2.56 -0.42 4.37
N LEU A 118 -3.57 -0.18 5.18
CA LEU A 118 -4.46 0.96 5.14
C LEU A 118 -4.26 1.78 6.40
N THR A 119 -3.99 3.08 6.27
CA THR A 119 -3.81 3.99 7.40
C THR A 119 -5.01 4.91 7.53
N PHE A 120 -5.65 4.89 8.68
CA PHE A 120 -6.76 5.76 9.04
C PHE A 120 -6.23 7.01 9.76
N ASP A 121 -6.74 8.17 9.43
CA ASP A 121 -6.36 9.45 10.03
C ASP A 121 -6.97 9.68 11.43
N THR A 122 -7.69 8.69 11.93
CA THR A 122 -8.31 8.67 13.26
C THR A 122 -8.26 7.28 13.86
N VAL A 123 -8.35 7.20 15.18
CA VAL A 123 -8.46 5.93 15.90
C VAL A 123 -9.92 5.50 15.94
N LEU A 124 -10.19 4.35 15.37
CA LEU A 124 -11.52 3.74 15.33
C LEU A 124 -11.61 2.62 16.38
N SER A 125 -12.80 2.41 16.92
CA SER A 125 -13.02 1.23 17.74
C SER A 125 -13.05 -0.04 16.88
N VAL A 126 -12.73 -1.17 17.51
CA VAL A 126 -12.82 -2.51 16.88
C VAL A 126 -14.17 -2.72 16.20
N GLN A 127 -15.25 -2.31 16.88
CA GLN A 127 -16.60 -2.46 16.37
C GLN A 127 -16.82 -1.63 15.11
N HIS A 128 -16.37 -0.37 15.07
CA HIS A 128 -16.52 0.47 13.90
C HIS A 128 -15.80 -0.11 12.66
N ILE A 129 -14.61 -0.69 12.86
CA ILE A 129 -13.88 -1.35 11.77
C ILE A 129 -14.62 -2.60 11.31
N ALA A 130 -15.10 -3.43 12.24
CA ALA A 130 -15.82 -4.65 11.91
C ALA A 130 -17.11 -4.35 11.14
N ASP A 131 -17.88 -3.36 11.57
CA ASP A 131 -19.12 -2.92 10.91
C ASP A 131 -18.83 -2.36 9.51
N ALA A 132 -17.78 -1.57 9.36
CA ALA A 132 -17.36 -1.06 8.06
C ALA A 132 -16.93 -2.17 7.10
N ILE A 133 -16.16 -3.14 7.57
CA ILE A 133 -15.77 -4.31 6.77
C ILE A 133 -17.00 -5.10 6.35
N GLN A 134 -17.96 -5.30 7.25
CA GLN A 134 -19.20 -6.00 6.92
C GLN A 134 -20.01 -5.22 5.88
N THR A 135 -20.06 -3.90 5.98
CA THR A 135 -20.71 -3.04 4.99
C THR A 135 -20.04 -3.18 3.63
N VAL A 136 -18.70 -3.10 3.60
CA VAL A 136 -17.90 -3.22 2.36
C VAL A 136 -18.05 -4.61 1.72
N ARG A 137 -18.18 -5.68 2.52
CA ARG A 137 -18.46 -7.05 2.02
C ARG A 137 -19.77 -7.15 1.23
N CYS A 138 -20.75 -6.35 1.59
CA CYS A 138 -22.07 -6.36 0.93
C CYS A 138 -22.09 -5.50 -0.34
N LEU A 139 -21.02 -4.77 -0.64
CA LEU A 139 -20.95 -3.96 -1.85
C LEU A 139 -20.81 -4.83 -3.11
N PRO A 140 -21.41 -4.40 -4.23
CA PRO A 140 -21.23 -5.09 -5.49
C PRO A 140 -19.76 -4.95 -5.97
N PRO A 141 -19.23 -5.92 -6.74
CA PRO A 141 -17.84 -5.90 -7.20
C PRO A 141 -17.43 -4.63 -7.94
N GLU A 142 -18.37 -3.97 -8.62
CA GLU A 142 -18.13 -2.72 -9.34
C GLU A 142 -17.76 -1.55 -8.39
N SER A 143 -18.24 -1.59 -7.16
CA SER A 143 -17.92 -0.59 -6.12
C SER A 143 -16.56 -0.85 -5.47
N LEU A 144 -16.02 -2.06 -5.63
CA LEU A 144 -14.71 -2.47 -5.11
C LEU A 144 -13.61 -2.30 -6.18
N ARG A 145 -13.57 -1.13 -6.81
CA ARG A 145 -12.58 -0.77 -7.82
C ARG A 145 -11.72 0.39 -7.33
N PRO A 146 -10.44 0.45 -7.71
CA PRO A 146 -9.58 1.57 -7.33
C PRO A 146 -10.08 2.86 -7.98
N GLU A 147 -9.85 3.98 -7.29
CA GLU A 147 -10.03 5.31 -7.84
C GLU A 147 -8.91 5.59 -8.85
N ILE A 148 -9.26 6.19 -9.98
CA ILE A 148 -8.35 6.50 -11.07
C ILE A 148 -8.20 8.01 -11.16
N ASP A 149 -6.98 8.49 -11.01
CA ASP A 149 -6.65 9.90 -11.14
C ASP A 149 -6.50 10.35 -12.61
N GLU A 150 -6.46 11.64 -12.82
CA GLU A 150 -6.31 12.28 -14.15
C GLU A 150 -4.95 11.94 -14.79
N HIS A 151 -3.92 11.74 -13.97
CA HIS A 151 -2.59 11.43 -14.45
C HIS A 151 -2.52 10.01 -15.04
N ALA A 152 -3.17 9.06 -14.38
CA ALA A 152 -3.31 7.69 -14.91
C ALA A 152 -4.06 7.66 -16.25
N ILE A 153 -5.06 8.57 -16.41
CA ILE A 153 -5.81 8.69 -17.67
C ILE A 153 -4.91 9.26 -18.77
N SER A 154 -4.14 10.30 -18.48
CA SER A 154 -3.25 10.94 -19.46
C SER A 154 -2.11 10.01 -19.92
N GLY A 155 -1.71 9.03 -19.10
CA GLY A 155 -0.74 8.00 -19.46
C GLY A 155 -1.29 6.90 -20.40
N LEU A 156 -2.61 6.86 -20.63
CA LEU A 156 -3.17 5.90 -21.59
C LEU A 156 -2.78 6.24 -23.03
N LYS A 157 -2.19 5.28 -23.73
CA LYS A 157 -2.04 5.40 -25.18
C LYS A 157 -3.44 5.50 -25.81
N PHE A 158 -3.69 6.55 -26.59
CA PHE A 158 -4.99 6.87 -27.17
C PHE A 158 -6.05 7.37 -26.18
N SER A 159 -5.63 8.01 -25.07
CA SER A 159 -6.55 8.67 -24.13
C SER A 159 -7.50 9.64 -24.82
N ASP A 160 -7.02 10.37 -25.84
CA ASP A 160 -7.80 11.34 -26.61
C ASP A 160 -8.95 10.71 -27.43
N CYS A 161 -8.93 9.41 -27.62
CA CYS A 161 -10.00 8.67 -28.31
C CYS A 161 -11.15 8.24 -27.37
N LEU A 162 -10.99 8.42 -26.05
CA LEU A 162 -11.96 8.02 -25.05
C LEU A 162 -12.49 9.25 -24.30
N SER A 163 -13.77 9.22 -23.93
CA SER A 163 -14.23 10.20 -22.95
C SER A 163 -13.52 9.95 -21.60
N PRO A 164 -13.28 10.99 -20.78
CA PRO A 164 -12.66 10.83 -19.47
C PRO A 164 -13.37 9.81 -18.57
N GLU A 165 -14.69 9.76 -18.64
CA GLU A 165 -15.51 8.80 -17.88
C GLU A 165 -15.26 7.36 -18.34
N LEU A 166 -15.22 7.14 -19.65
CA LEU A 166 -14.95 5.81 -20.21
C LEU A 166 -13.52 5.37 -19.92
N ALA A 167 -12.56 6.29 -20.02
CA ALA A 167 -11.17 6.04 -19.66
C ALA A 167 -11.03 5.62 -18.17
N ARG A 168 -11.68 6.34 -17.24
CA ARG A 168 -11.72 5.96 -15.82
C ARG A 168 -12.35 4.59 -15.62
N HIS A 169 -13.47 4.33 -16.27
CA HIS A 169 -14.17 3.05 -16.16
C HIS A 169 -13.29 1.89 -16.63
N VAL A 170 -12.66 2.03 -17.78
CA VAL A 170 -11.77 0.99 -18.35
C VAL A 170 -10.56 0.76 -17.44
N LEU A 171 -9.91 1.83 -16.97
CA LEU A 171 -8.75 1.70 -16.07
C LEU A 171 -9.14 1.12 -14.72
N SER A 172 -10.22 1.56 -14.11
CA SER A 172 -10.67 1.04 -12.83
C SER A 172 -11.02 -0.45 -12.91
N ALA A 173 -11.61 -0.88 -14.02
CA ALA A 173 -11.89 -2.30 -14.28
C ALA A 173 -10.60 -3.10 -14.52
N ARG A 174 -9.64 -2.54 -15.27
CA ARG A 174 -8.34 -3.19 -15.55
C ARG A 174 -7.46 -3.34 -14.29
N TYR A 175 -7.52 -2.38 -13.40
CA TYR A 175 -6.74 -2.36 -12.15
C TYR A 175 -7.51 -2.97 -10.96
N ALA A 176 -8.73 -3.44 -11.15
CA ALA A 176 -9.45 -4.16 -10.11
C ALA A 176 -8.78 -5.50 -9.80
N ASP A 177 -8.62 -5.79 -8.51
CA ASP A 177 -8.21 -7.10 -7.99
C ASP A 177 -9.29 -7.63 -7.01
N PRO A 178 -10.45 -8.05 -7.54
CA PRO A 178 -11.59 -8.43 -6.71
C PRO A 178 -11.32 -9.68 -5.87
N GLU A 179 -10.43 -10.56 -6.33
CA GLU A 179 -10.04 -11.74 -5.56
C GLU A 179 -9.23 -11.36 -4.32
N ALA A 180 -8.23 -10.49 -4.48
CA ALA A 180 -7.44 -10.01 -3.35
C ALA A 180 -8.28 -9.22 -2.34
N VAL A 181 -9.20 -8.36 -2.83
CA VAL A 181 -10.14 -7.63 -1.98
C VAL A 181 -11.03 -8.60 -1.19
N ARG A 182 -11.66 -9.57 -1.86
CA ARG A 182 -12.53 -10.55 -1.22
C ARG A 182 -11.76 -11.36 -0.17
N THR A 183 -10.60 -11.88 -0.52
CA THR A 183 -9.78 -12.65 0.42
C THR A 183 -9.39 -11.84 1.66
N CYS A 184 -9.07 -10.56 1.48
CA CYS A 184 -8.77 -9.68 2.61
C CYS A 184 -10.01 -9.47 3.51
N LEU A 185 -11.18 -9.27 2.92
CA LEU A 185 -12.43 -9.08 3.64
C LEU A 185 -12.92 -10.37 4.35
N GLU A 186 -12.53 -11.55 3.87
CA GLU A 186 -12.85 -12.85 4.49
C GLU A 186 -11.99 -13.13 5.73
N GLU A 187 -10.88 -12.46 5.91
CA GLU A 187 -10.07 -12.57 7.13
C GLU A 187 -10.85 -11.98 8.32
N THR A 188 -11.24 -12.84 9.26
CA THR A 188 -12.11 -12.49 10.38
C THR A 188 -11.40 -12.31 11.71
N VAL A 189 -10.15 -12.76 11.80
CA VAL A 189 -9.37 -12.70 13.04
C VAL A 189 -8.53 -11.43 13.04
N PHE A 190 -8.91 -10.48 13.87
CA PHE A 190 -8.22 -9.22 14.06
C PHE A 190 -7.39 -9.24 15.35
N THR A 191 -6.13 -8.84 15.24
CA THR A 191 -5.27 -8.56 16.38
C THR A 191 -5.02 -7.06 16.45
N PHE A 192 -5.29 -6.46 17.62
CA PHE A 192 -5.00 -5.05 17.87
C PHE A 192 -3.70 -4.96 18.66
N VAL A 193 -2.77 -4.16 18.18
CA VAL A 193 -1.44 -4.00 18.77
C VAL A 193 -1.17 -2.53 19.01
N GLU A 194 -0.73 -2.21 20.23
CA GLU A 194 -0.10 -0.93 20.52
C GLU A 194 1.41 -1.10 20.28
N PRO A 195 2.05 -0.28 19.44
CA PRO A 195 3.48 -0.37 19.24
C PRO A 195 4.21 -0.07 20.57
N PRO A 196 5.35 -0.72 20.83
CA PRO A 196 6.19 -0.35 21.96
C PRO A 196 6.61 1.12 21.85
N ALA A 197 6.65 1.83 22.96
CA ALA A 197 6.83 3.27 23.06
C ALA A 197 8.09 3.83 22.34
N ASP A 198 9.01 2.97 21.93
CA ASP A 198 10.28 3.30 21.26
C ASP A 198 10.23 3.20 19.72
N GLN A 199 9.08 2.83 19.13
CA GLN A 199 8.93 2.65 17.67
C GLN A 199 7.99 3.69 17.02
N SER A 200 7.85 4.89 17.59
CA SER A 200 6.97 5.94 17.07
C SER A 200 7.36 6.50 15.68
N ASP A 201 8.49 6.08 15.11
CA ASP A 201 9.01 6.53 13.81
C ASP A 201 9.16 5.38 12.79
N VAL A 202 8.22 4.42 12.75
CA VAL A 202 8.17 3.45 11.66
C VAL A 202 7.65 4.15 10.41
N ASN A 203 8.52 4.95 9.80
CA ASN A 203 8.30 5.50 8.48
C ASN A 203 8.47 4.37 7.46
N PHE A 204 7.38 3.75 7.04
CA PHE A 204 7.39 3.08 5.74
C PHE A 204 7.71 4.15 4.70
N PRO A 205 8.66 3.92 3.77
CA PRO A 205 8.89 4.85 2.70
C PRO A 205 7.57 5.10 2.00
N ASP A 206 7.14 6.36 2.00
CA ASP A 206 5.89 6.82 1.39
C ASP A 206 5.83 6.32 -0.06
N ALA A 207 5.04 5.29 -0.30
CA ALA A 207 4.75 4.78 -1.64
C ALA A 207 3.65 5.63 -2.33
N THR A 208 3.26 6.75 -1.72
CA THR A 208 2.12 7.56 -2.15
C THR A 208 2.44 8.64 -3.17
N ASP A 209 3.70 8.81 -3.59
CA ASP A 209 4.01 9.73 -4.69
C ASP A 209 3.76 9.03 -6.03
N GLY A 210 2.52 9.15 -6.51
CA GLY A 210 2.12 9.06 -7.90
C GLY A 210 2.30 7.70 -8.57
N PHE A 211 1.30 6.84 -8.50
CA PHE A 211 1.14 5.76 -9.47
C PHE A 211 0.90 6.38 -10.85
N SER A 212 1.95 6.47 -11.66
CA SER A 212 1.91 6.82 -13.08
C SER A 212 2.12 5.54 -13.88
N PRO A 213 1.16 5.04 -14.64
CA PRO A 213 1.33 3.87 -15.47
C PRO A 213 2.07 4.25 -16.76
N GLU A 214 3.38 4.44 -16.70
CA GLU A 214 4.22 4.50 -17.88
C GLU A 214 4.99 3.18 -18.03
N GLY A 215 4.67 2.47 -19.12
CA GLY A 215 5.38 1.30 -19.59
C GLY A 215 4.65 0.66 -20.77
#